data_62554053a3bc84eddfc14c5ad4c06052
#
_entry.id   62554053a3bc84eddfc14c5ad4c06052
#
_cell.length_a   1.000
_cell.length_b   1.000
_cell.length_c   1.000
_cell.angle_alpha   90.00
_cell.angle_beta   90.00
_cell.angle_gamma   90.00
#
_symmetry.space_group_name_H-M   'P 1'
#
loop_
_entity.id
_entity.type
_entity.pdbx_description
1 polymer ?
#
loop_
_entity_poly.entity_id
_entity_poly.type
_entity_poly.pdbx_seq_one_letter_code
_entity_poly.pdbx_strand_id
1 'polypeptide(L)'
;MEKKLRVYIETSIISHLDAPDRPDRMADTLRLWKGMQTGEYAVVVGSPVMAELEQCHEPKRSFMFEALGKIEYELVSVTNESRRIAGEYIGLGGLPRKGGTDAAHIALATLAGCDAIVS
;
A
#
# COMPACT_ATOMS: atom_id res chain seq x y z
N MET A 1 3.90 1.01 -27.02
CA MET A 1 4.24 0.46 -25.68
C MET A 1 3.15 0.79 -24.70
N GLU A 2 2.56 -0.24 -24.14
CA GLU A 2 1.55 -0.03 -23.13
C GLU A 2 2.20 0.37 -21.81
N LYS A 3 1.63 1.40 -21.21
CA LYS A 3 2.09 1.87 -19.90
C LYS A 3 1.52 0.95 -18.83
N LYS A 4 2.39 0.45 -17.95
CA LYS A 4 1.94 -0.34 -16.79
C LYS A 4 1.12 0.54 -15.86
N LEU A 5 0.08 -0.04 -15.27
CA LEU A 5 -0.63 0.62 -14.18
C LEU A 5 0.29 0.76 -12.98
N ARG A 6 0.35 1.96 -12.43
CA ARG A 6 1.06 2.22 -11.18
C ARG A 6 0.07 2.05 -10.03
N VAL A 7 0.35 1.10 -9.17
CA VAL A 7 -0.54 0.79 -8.05
C VAL A 7 0.18 1.04 -6.72
N TYR A 8 -0.47 1.77 -5.84
CA TYR A 8 -0.01 1.97 -4.47
C TYR A 8 -0.67 0.90 -3.60
N ILE A 9 0.14 0.11 -2.90
CA ILE A 9 -0.40 -0.95 -2.04
C ILE A 9 -0.33 -0.52 -0.58
N GLU A 10 -1.40 -0.77 0.14
CA GLU A 10 -1.47 -0.53 1.58
C GLU A 10 -1.11 -1.80 2.35
N THR A 11 -0.86 -1.64 3.64
CA THR A 11 -0.46 -2.73 4.53
C THR A 11 -1.45 -3.89 4.51
N SER A 12 -2.75 -3.60 4.40
CA SER A 12 -3.80 -4.63 4.38
C SER A 12 -3.62 -5.64 3.25
N ILE A 13 -3.14 -5.20 2.09
CA ILE A 13 -2.90 -6.10 0.96
C ILE A 13 -1.83 -7.13 1.30
N ILE A 14 -0.74 -6.69 1.91
CA ILE A 14 0.35 -7.60 2.31
C ILE A 14 -0.14 -8.55 3.39
N SER A 15 -0.92 -8.03 4.34
CA SER A 15 -1.49 -8.83 5.43
C SER A 15 -2.44 -9.91 4.92
N HIS A 16 -3.23 -9.63 3.88
CA HIS A 16 -4.19 -10.59 3.33
C HIS A 16 -3.56 -11.73 2.53
N LEU A 17 -2.25 -11.69 2.30
CA LEU A 17 -1.54 -12.84 1.71
C LEU A 17 -1.59 -14.08 2.62
N ASP A 18 -1.77 -13.87 3.91
CA ASP A 18 -1.96 -14.94 4.89
C ASP A 18 -3.14 -14.58 5.80
N ALA A 19 -4.34 -14.87 5.32
CA ALA A 19 -5.58 -14.56 6.03
C ALA A 19 -6.56 -15.73 5.89
N PRO A 20 -6.27 -16.87 6.56
CA PRO A 20 -7.11 -18.08 6.44
C PRO A 20 -8.55 -17.86 6.95
N ASP A 21 -8.78 -16.87 7.79
CA ASP A 21 -10.10 -16.44 8.24
C ASP A 21 -10.90 -15.67 7.17
N ARG A 22 -10.23 -15.26 6.09
CA ARG A 22 -10.82 -14.52 4.97
C ARG A 22 -10.39 -15.14 3.65
N PRO A 23 -10.80 -16.39 3.34
CA PRO A 23 -10.26 -17.14 2.20
C PRO A 23 -10.56 -16.48 0.85
N ASP A 24 -11.68 -15.81 0.68
CA ASP A 24 -12.02 -15.09 -0.54
C ASP A 24 -11.08 -13.89 -0.77
N ARG A 25 -10.82 -13.11 0.27
CA ARG A 25 -9.87 -11.99 0.20
C ARG A 25 -8.46 -12.47 -0.03
N MET A 26 -8.08 -13.57 0.63
CA MET A 26 -6.76 -14.17 0.45
C MET A 26 -6.56 -14.60 -1.00
N ALA A 27 -7.56 -15.24 -1.61
CA ALA A 27 -7.49 -15.70 -3.01
C ALA A 27 -7.33 -14.52 -3.97
N ASP A 28 -8.11 -13.45 -3.78
CA ASP A 28 -8.02 -12.25 -4.62
C ASP A 28 -6.66 -11.57 -4.47
N THR A 29 -6.16 -11.48 -3.23
CA THR A 29 -4.86 -10.88 -2.95
C THR A 29 -3.72 -11.66 -3.58
N LEU A 30 -3.76 -12.99 -3.51
CA LEU A 30 -2.75 -13.84 -4.11
C LEU A 30 -2.71 -13.68 -5.64
N ARG A 31 -3.87 -13.50 -6.25
CA ARG A 31 -3.96 -13.26 -7.70
C ARG A 31 -3.33 -11.92 -8.07
N LEU A 32 -3.63 -10.87 -7.32
CA LEU A 32 -3.03 -9.55 -7.52
C LEU A 32 -1.52 -9.61 -7.30
N TRP A 33 -1.07 -10.29 -6.25
CA TRP A 33 0.34 -10.44 -5.91
C TRP A 33 1.13 -11.11 -7.03
N LYS A 34 0.54 -12.14 -7.63
CA LYS A 34 1.15 -12.82 -8.78
C LYS A 34 1.37 -11.85 -9.94
N GLY A 35 0.40 -10.98 -10.22
CA GLY A 35 0.56 -9.95 -11.23
C GLY A 35 1.68 -8.98 -10.92
N MET A 36 1.87 -8.66 -9.66
CA MET A 36 2.99 -7.82 -9.22
C MET A 36 4.32 -8.53 -9.39
N GLN A 37 4.40 -9.81 -9.05
CA GLN A 37 5.62 -10.60 -9.19
C GLN A 37 6.04 -10.76 -10.66
N THR A 38 5.08 -10.84 -11.57
CA THR A 38 5.36 -11.00 -13.00
C THR A 38 5.61 -9.68 -13.73
N GLY A 39 5.53 -8.55 -13.00
CA GLY A 39 5.78 -7.25 -13.59
C GLY A 39 4.62 -6.66 -14.37
N GLU A 40 3.43 -7.18 -14.17
CA GLU A 40 2.20 -6.66 -14.81
C GLU A 40 1.86 -5.26 -14.31
N TYR A 41 2.20 -4.95 -13.05
CA TYR A 41 1.96 -3.66 -12.43
C TYR A 41 3.27 -3.03 -11.98
N ALA A 42 3.32 -1.69 -12.00
CA ALA A 42 4.37 -0.94 -11.33
C ALA A 42 3.90 -0.67 -9.90
N VAL A 43 4.63 -1.20 -8.92
CA VAL A 43 4.21 -1.17 -7.51
C VAL A 43 4.89 -0.02 -6.78
N VAL A 44 4.10 0.71 -6.00
CA VAL A 44 4.57 1.80 -5.15
C VAL A 44 4.18 1.50 -3.71
N VAL A 45 5.11 1.66 -2.79
CA VAL A 45 4.91 1.45 -1.35
C VAL A 45 5.33 2.72 -0.63
N GLY A 46 4.49 3.21 0.27
CA GLY A 46 4.81 4.37 1.08
C GLY A 46 5.55 4.03 2.37
N SER A 47 6.36 4.95 2.87
CA SER A 47 7.04 4.77 4.14
C SER A 47 6.09 4.46 5.32
N PRO A 48 4.84 4.96 5.35
CA PRO A 48 3.89 4.55 6.40
C PRO A 48 3.59 3.05 6.39
N VAL A 49 3.58 2.41 5.22
CA VAL A 49 3.40 0.95 5.14
C VAL A 49 4.55 0.23 5.84
N MET A 50 5.78 0.68 5.59
CA MET A 50 6.96 0.08 6.23
C MET A 50 6.90 0.24 7.76
N ALA A 51 6.49 1.39 8.24
CA ALA A 51 6.33 1.63 9.67
C ALA A 51 5.25 0.73 10.29
N GLU A 52 4.14 0.54 9.59
CA GLU A 52 3.07 -0.35 10.04
C GLU A 52 3.53 -1.81 10.10
N LEU A 53 4.31 -2.26 9.09
CA LEU A 53 4.87 -3.60 9.09
C LEU A 53 5.80 -3.83 10.28
N GLU A 54 6.63 -2.85 10.61
CA GLU A 54 7.55 -2.94 11.74
C GLU A 54 6.83 -3.07 13.07
N GLN A 55 5.61 -2.57 13.18
CA GLN A 55 4.81 -2.64 14.40
C GLN A 55 4.01 -3.94 14.53
N CYS A 56 3.96 -4.75 13.49
CA CYS A 56 3.28 -6.03 13.54
C CYS A 56 4.05 -7.02 14.41
N HIS A 57 3.31 -7.93 15.05
CA HIS A 57 3.91 -8.99 15.87
C HIS A 57 4.37 -10.16 15.01
N GLU A 58 5.38 -10.87 15.49
CA GLU A 58 5.82 -12.12 14.88
C GLU A 58 4.76 -13.22 15.11
N PRO A 59 4.61 -14.20 14.19
CA PRO A 59 5.41 -14.39 12.97
C PRO A 59 4.92 -13.56 11.76
N LYS A 60 3.84 -12.82 11.90
CA LYS A 60 3.22 -12.05 10.81
C LYS A 60 4.19 -11.02 10.22
N ARG A 61 4.95 -10.34 11.08
CA ARG A 61 5.90 -9.31 10.64
C ARG A 61 6.93 -9.89 9.66
N SER A 62 7.59 -10.98 10.04
CA SER A 62 8.60 -11.60 9.17
C SER A 62 8.00 -12.10 7.87
N PHE A 63 6.80 -12.66 7.93
CA PHE A 63 6.07 -13.10 6.74
C PHE A 63 5.84 -11.95 5.77
N MET A 64 5.37 -10.81 6.28
CA MET A 64 5.03 -9.66 5.44
C MET A 64 6.28 -9.04 4.80
N PHE A 65 7.37 -8.90 5.54
CA PHE A 65 8.63 -8.41 4.99
C PHE A 65 9.20 -9.36 3.94
N GLU A 66 9.14 -10.66 4.18
CA GLU A 66 9.59 -11.64 3.21
C GLU A 66 8.76 -11.59 1.93
N ALA A 67 7.45 -11.47 2.05
CA ALA A 67 6.56 -11.34 0.90
C ALA A 67 6.90 -10.09 0.08
N LEU A 68 7.07 -8.95 0.76
CA LEU A 68 7.40 -7.69 0.11
C LEU A 68 8.74 -7.78 -0.64
N GLY A 69 9.70 -8.51 -0.10
CA GLY A 69 11.00 -8.73 -0.74
C GLY A 69 10.94 -9.53 -2.04
N LYS A 70 9.81 -10.16 -2.34
CA LYS A 70 9.62 -10.97 -3.56
C LYS A 70 9.06 -10.18 -4.74
N ILE A 71 8.75 -8.90 -4.55
CA ILE A 71 8.27 -8.02 -5.62
C ILE A 71 9.20 -6.83 -5.77
N GLU A 72 9.21 -6.27 -6.97
CA GLU A 72 9.90 -5.00 -7.20
C GLU A 72 8.93 -3.87 -6.89
N TYR A 73 9.38 -2.89 -6.14
CA TYR A 73 8.55 -1.73 -5.81
C TYR A 73 9.39 -0.48 -5.66
N GLU A 74 8.76 0.67 -5.87
CA GLU A 74 9.32 1.97 -5.59
C GLU A 74 8.88 2.39 -4.19
N LEU A 75 9.82 2.75 -3.34
CA LEU A 75 9.52 3.27 -2.01
C LEU A 75 9.42 4.79 -2.06
N VAL A 76 8.31 5.33 -1.58
CA VAL A 76 8.10 6.77 -1.48
C VAL A 76 7.94 7.17 -0.03
N SER A 77 8.58 8.26 0.35
CA SER A 77 8.60 8.71 1.75
C SER A 77 7.68 9.88 1.97
N VAL A 78 7.19 10.00 3.21
CA VAL A 78 6.40 11.17 3.64
C VAL A 78 7.26 12.42 3.54
N THR A 79 6.70 13.45 2.92
CA THR A 79 7.34 14.76 2.75
C THR A 79 6.45 15.84 3.35
N ASN A 80 6.98 17.07 3.45
CA ASN A 80 6.16 18.21 3.86
C ASN A 80 5.00 18.43 2.89
N GLU A 81 5.23 18.23 1.60
CA GLU A 81 4.19 18.35 0.58
C GLU A 81 3.10 17.28 0.77
N SER A 82 3.49 16.03 1.02
CA SER A 82 2.50 14.97 1.24
C SER A 82 1.69 15.21 2.51
N ARG A 83 2.31 15.75 3.56
CA ARG A 83 1.60 16.12 4.79
C ARG A 83 0.60 17.24 4.55
N ARG A 84 0.98 18.23 3.75
CA ARG A 84 0.08 19.34 3.38
C ARG A 84 -1.13 18.82 2.61
N ILE A 85 -0.91 17.96 1.63
CA ILE A 85 -1.98 17.38 0.83
C ILE A 85 -2.90 16.51 1.70
N ALA A 86 -2.33 15.70 2.58
CA ALA A 86 -3.12 14.88 3.50
C ALA A 86 -3.99 15.75 4.40
N GLY A 87 -3.44 16.87 4.91
CA GLY A 87 -4.19 17.82 5.71
C GLY A 87 -5.34 18.47 4.95
N GLU A 88 -5.15 18.78 3.68
CA GLU A 88 -6.19 19.35 2.83
C GLU A 88 -7.33 18.34 2.61
N TYR A 89 -7.03 17.07 2.38
CA TYR A 89 -8.05 16.04 2.23
C TYR A 89 -8.93 15.93 3.48
N ILE A 90 -8.30 15.93 4.66
CA ILE A 90 -9.02 15.88 5.94
C ILE A 90 -9.86 17.15 6.11
N GLY A 91 -9.28 18.32 5.82
CA GLY A 91 -9.94 19.61 5.96
C GLY A 91 -11.16 19.78 5.05
N LEU A 92 -11.15 19.12 3.89
CA LEU A 92 -12.29 19.14 2.97
C LEU A 92 -13.39 18.16 3.37
N GLY A 93 -13.19 17.41 4.47
CA GLY A 93 -14.17 16.43 4.94
C GLY A 93 -14.25 15.18 4.10
N GLY A 94 -13.28 14.96 3.19
CA GLY A 94 -13.23 13.77 2.35
C GLY A 94 -12.86 12.52 3.10
N LEU A 95 -12.22 12.67 4.28
CA LEU A 95 -11.78 11.55 5.11
C LEU A 95 -12.06 11.87 6.57
N PRO A 96 -12.45 10.88 7.39
CA PRO A 96 -12.63 11.09 8.81
C PRO A 96 -11.28 11.40 9.49
N ARG A 97 -11.30 12.16 10.59
CA ARG A 97 -10.09 12.51 11.34
C ARG A 97 -9.28 11.30 11.78
N LYS A 98 -9.96 10.18 12.05
CA LYS A 98 -9.31 8.92 12.41
C LYS A 98 -8.57 8.29 11.22
N GLY A 99 -8.80 8.79 10.01
CA GLY A 99 -8.17 8.33 8.79
C GLY A 99 -6.90 9.08 8.41
N GLY A 100 -6.16 9.63 9.39
CA GLY A 100 -4.91 10.34 9.11
C GLY A 100 -3.90 9.49 8.35
N THR A 101 -3.82 8.20 8.66
CA THR A 101 -2.97 7.25 7.95
C THR A 101 -3.46 7.07 6.52
N ASP A 102 -4.78 6.94 6.32
CA ASP A 102 -5.36 6.79 4.98
C ASP A 102 -5.12 8.04 4.15
N ALA A 103 -5.25 9.23 4.74
CA ALA A 103 -4.94 10.48 4.05
C ALA A 103 -3.47 10.54 3.63
N ALA A 104 -2.56 10.05 4.45
CA ALA A 104 -1.13 9.99 4.12
C ALA A 104 -0.90 9.07 2.92
N HIS A 105 -1.54 7.90 2.88
CA HIS A 105 -1.42 6.97 1.75
C HIS A 105 -1.96 7.60 0.46
N ILE A 106 -3.11 8.26 0.51
CA ILE A 106 -3.70 8.92 -0.65
C ILE A 106 -2.77 10.02 -1.18
N ALA A 107 -2.21 10.82 -0.28
CA ALA A 107 -1.29 11.89 -0.66
C ALA A 107 -0.04 11.35 -1.33
N LEU A 108 0.57 10.30 -0.78
CA LEU A 108 1.75 9.68 -1.36
C LEU A 108 1.45 9.07 -2.73
N ALA A 109 0.33 8.36 -2.85
CA ALA A 109 -0.08 7.78 -4.12
C ALA A 109 -0.31 8.86 -5.18
N THR A 110 -0.93 9.97 -4.80
CA THR A 110 -1.16 11.10 -5.69
C THR A 110 0.14 11.71 -6.18
N LEU A 111 1.07 11.99 -5.27
CA LEU A 111 2.37 12.57 -5.63
C LEU A 111 3.22 11.63 -6.45
N ALA A 112 3.10 10.33 -6.23
CA ALA A 112 3.84 9.32 -6.99
C ALA A 112 3.22 9.04 -8.36
N GLY A 113 2.09 9.67 -8.68
CA GLY A 113 1.42 9.47 -9.96
C GLY A 113 0.81 8.09 -10.11
N CYS A 114 0.31 7.51 -9.02
CA CYS A 114 -0.33 6.21 -9.05
C CYS A 114 -1.71 6.26 -9.69
N ASP A 115 -2.06 5.22 -10.42
CA ASP A 115 -3.35 5.08 -11.09
C ASP A 115 -4.42 4.53 -10.14
N ALA A 116 -3.99 3.80 -9.12
CA ALA A 116 -4.90 3.17 -8.16
C ALA A 116 -4.22 2.97 -6.81
N ILE A 117 -5.04 2.92 -5.78
CA ILE A 117 -4.66 2.48 -4.44
C ILE A 117 -5.39 1.17 -4.18
N VAL A 118 -4.64 0.16 -3.73
CA VAL A 118 -5.21 -1.16 -3.43
C VAL A 118 -5.09 -1.43 -1.94
N SER A 119 -6.21 -1.76 -1.33
CA SER A 119 -6.28 -2.04 0.10
C SER A 119 -7.15 -3.25 0.41
#